data_ee13ac2e6490ed2d1789c84a76c92312
#
_entry.id   ee13ac2e6490ed2d1789c84a76c92312
#
_cell.length_a   1.000
_cell.length_b   1.000
_cell.length_c   1.000
_cell.angle_alpha   90.00
_cell.angle_beta   90.00
_cell.angle_gamma   90.00
#
_symmetry.space_group_name_H-M   'P 1'
#
loop_
_entity.id
_entity.type
_entity.pdbx_description
1 polymer ?
#
loop_
_entity_poly.entity_id
_entity_poly.type
_entity_poly.pdbx_seq_one_letter_code
_entity_poly.pdbx_strand_id
1 'polypeptide(L)'
;MPRRTWTLTDVARDVYLDALELGPADAPGAKQFSLRKRTLRGGLRDGLDAIEVDNGCLRFTVLPGRGMGLWRVWRGELEVGWPSPVKGPVHPKFVPVDEASGIGWLSGFDELLCRCGLESNGAPEWSADGKLKHPLHGRIANLPAHRVEVAIDAEAGELSITGVIDEARLFGNKLRLKSTVRTKLGEPKLTVIDEIENAWATPADLELLYHINIGPPLAAPGSTFSAPIEAMAPRNEYSARDLESWQSYPAPRAGAPETVLYCELAADGEGRTGALLSAADGRNGLSLSFNRRQFPYFALWKNPLAYSDGYCTGLEPCINFPNVKSFEQARGRVATLAPGETRRFEIEMEVHDDAAGVQRSLAQIARWQGAVAAKVYAAPRQEWSPPG
;
A
#
# COMPACT_ATOMS: atom_id res chain seq x y z
N MET A 1 -0.86 -23.04 -23.32
CA MET A 1 0.61 -23.27 -23.15
C MET A 1 0.94 -23.16 -21.67
N PRO A 2 1.94 -23.89 -21.14
CA PRO A 2 2.26 -23.83 -19.73
C PRO A 2 2.73 -22.42 -19.35
N ARG A 3 2.50 -22.03 -18.10
CA ARG A 3 3.04 -20.83 -17.47
C ARG A 3 4.57 -20.78 -17.65
N ARG A 4 5.09 -19.65 -18.14
CA ARG A 4 6.54 -19.39 -18.29
C ARG A 4 7.01 -18.47 -17.17
N THR A 5 8.20 -18.73 -16.64
CA THR A 5 8.78 -17.98 -15.53
C THR A 5 10.22 -17.58 -15.83
N TRP A 6 10.60 -16.37 -15.44
CA TRP A 6 11.96 -15.82 -15.54
C TRP A 6 12.40 -15.36 -14.16
N THR A 7 13.57 -15.83 -13.71
CA THR A 7 14.21 -15.34 -12.49
C THR A 7 15.03 -14.10 -12.83
N LEU A 8 14.69 -12.96 -12.20
CA LEU A 8 15.38 -11.69 -12.42
C LEU A 8 16.52 -11.50 -11.40
N THR A 9 16.27 -11.94 -10.16
CA THR A 9 17.21 -11.88 -9.05
C THR A 9 17.06 -13.14 -8.21
N ASP A 10 18.15 -13.74 -7.81
CA ASP A 10 18.20 -14.78 -6.78
C ASP A 10 19.60 -14.75 -6.13
N VAL A 11 19.68 -14.06 -5.00
CA VAL A 11 20.96 -13.83 -4.28
C VAL A 11 21.59 -15.14 -3.84
N ALA A 12 20.79 -16.14 -3.45
CA ALA A 12 21.31 -17.45 -3.03
C ALA A 12 21.96 -18.24 -4.16
N ARG A 13 21.58 -17.95 -5.42
CA ARG A 13 22.09 -18.62 -6.62
C ARG A 13 23.01 -17.75 -7.46
N ASP A 14 23.34 -16.56 -6.98
CA ASP A 14 24.15 -15.54 -7.68
C ASP A 14 23.56 -15.18 -9.06
N VAL A 15 22.22 -15.03 -9.13
CA VAL A 15 21.50 -14.65 -10.35
C VAL A 15 21.10 -13.19 -10.24
N TYR A 16 21.49 -12.39 -11.22
CA TYR A 16 21.01 -11.03 -11.40
C TYR A 16 21.00 -10.68 -12.90
N LEU A 17 19.82 -10.32 -13.41
CA LEU A 17 19.66 -9.82 -14.77
C LEU A 17 19.66 -8.29 -14.75
N ASP A 18 20.62 -7.64 -15.40
CA ASP A 18 20.67 -6.18 -15.54
C ASP A 18 19.43 -5.62 -16.23
N ALA A 19 18.95 -6.32 -17.27
CA ALA A 19 17.78 -5.95 -18.04
C ALA A 19 17.03 -7.17 -18.54
N LEU A 20 15.72 -7.02 -18.74
CA LEU A 20 14.86 -7.99 -19.39
C LEU A 20 13.75 -7.24 -20.14
N GLU A 21 13.44 -7.67 -21.34
CA GLU A 21 12.26 -7.23 -22.10
C GLU A 21 11.46 -8.46 -22.54
N LEU A 22 10.16 -8.46 -22.26
CA LEU A 22 9.24 -9.53 -22.65
C LEU A 22 8.01 -8.92 -23.33
N GLY A 23 7.50 -9.66 -24.32
CA GLY A 23 6.30 -9.32 -25.06
C GLY A 23 5.56 -10.56 -25.55
N PRO A 24 4.56 -10.42 -26.43
CA PRO A 24 3.75 -11.54 -26.92
C PRO A 24 4.57 -12.66 -27.59
N ALA A 25 5.74 -12.37 -28.17
CA ALA A 25 6.62 -13.37 -28.75
C ALA A 25 7.20 -14.34 -27.70
N ASP A 26 7.36 -13.87 -26.45
CA ASP A 26 7.88 -14.67 -25.35
C ASP A 26 6.80 -15.53 -24.69
N ALA A 27 5.51 -15.24 -24.95
CA ALA A 27 4.35 -15.96 -24.45
C ALA A 27 3.30 -16.14 -25.55
N PRO A 28 3.55 -17.02 -26.54
CA PRO A 28 2.64 -17.23 -27.67
C PRO A 28 1.22 -17.57 -27.18
N GLY A 29 0.22 -16.89 -27.74
CA GLY A 29 -1.19 -17.00 -27.35
C GLY A 29 -1.63 -16.00 -26.28
N ALA A 30 -0.72 -15.25 -25.65
CA ALA A 30 -1.07 -14.16 -24.77
C ALA A 30 -1.63 -12.96 -25.55
N LYS A 31 -2.50 -12.16 -24.89
CA LYS A 31 -2.89 -10.84 -25.38
C LYS A 31 -1.68 -9.92 -25.43
N GLN A 32 -1.84 -8.73 -26.05
CA GLN A 32 -0.80 -7.71 -26.08
C GLN A 32 -0.38 -7.31 -24.68
N PHE A 33 0.94 -7.29 -24.43
CA PHE A 33 1.56 -6.81 -23.20
C PHE A 33 3.01 -6.42 -23.47
N SER A 34 3.61 -5.66 -22.56
CA SER A 34 5.05 -5.54 -22.45
C SER A 34 5.49 -5.57 -20.99
N LEU A 35 6.66 -6.14 -20.73
CA LEU A 35 7.33 -6.09 -19.43
C LEU A 35 8.79 -5.75 -19.66
N ARG A 36 9.28 -4.74 -18.91
CA ARG A 36 10.66 -4.32 -18.97
C ARG A 36 11.26 -4.19 -17.58
N LYS A 37 12.32 -4.93 -17.28
CA LYS A 37 13.18 -4.68 -16.12
C LYS A 37 14.34 -3.80 -16.54
N ARG A 38 14.63 -2.77 -15.75
CA ARG A 38 15.84 -1.94 -15.88
C ARG A 38 16.30 -1.40 -14.55
N THR A 39 17.58 -1.10 -14.42
CA THR A 39 18.15 -0.37 -13.28
C THR A 39 18.12 1.13 -13.57
N LEU A 40 17.48 1.90 -12.69
CA LEU A 40 17.36 3.35 -12.80
C LEU A 40 18.71 4.03 -12.51
N ARG A 41 18.95 5.18 -13.14
CA ARG A 41 20.19 5.94 -13.00
C ARG A 41 19.91 7.40 -12.66
N GLY A 42 20.83 7.98 -11.90
CA GLY A 42 20.87 9.39 -11.55
C GLY A 42 20.00 9.80 -10.37
N GLY A 43 20.47 10.74 -9.55
CA GLY A 43 19.78 11.26 -8.38
C GLY A 43 19.50 10.18 -7.32
N LEU A 44 18.41 10.35 -6.57
CA LEU A 44 18.05 9.43 -5.49
C LEU A 44 17.64 8.02 -5.97
N ARG A 45 17.34 7.86 -7.26
CA ARG A 45 16.96 6.55 -7.84
C ARG A 45 18.15 5.73 -8.35
N ASP A 46 19.36 6.25 -8.26
CA ASP A 46 20.55 5.60 -8.83
C ASP A 46 20.79 4.21 -8.23
N GLY A 47 20.75 3.19 -9.09
CA GLY A 47 20.92 1.79 -8.73
C GLY A 47 19.63 1.05 -8.35
N LEU A 48 18.47 1.70 -8.36
CA LEU A 48 17.19 1.07 -8.04
C LEU A 48 16.63 0.33 -9.27
N ASP A 49 16.25 -0.93 -9.09
CA ASP A 49 15.56 -1.70 -10.13
C ASP A 49 14.10 -1.31 -10.23
N ALA A 50 13.60 -1.20 -11.46
CA ALA A 50 12.20 -1.00 -11.79
C ALA A 50 11.73 -2.07 -12.77
N ILE A 51 10.55 -2.63 -12.51
CA ILE A 51 9.85 -3.54 -13.43
C ILE A 51 8.62 -2.80 -13.93
N GLU A 52 8.68 -2.37 -15.19
CA GLU A 52 7.63 -1.65 -15.88
C GLU A 52 6.77 -2.63 -16.67
N VAL A 53 5.47 -2.56 -16.50
CA VAL A 53 4.50 -3.45 -17.17
C VAL A 53 3.46 -2.60 -17.89
N ASP A 54 3.13 -3.01 -19.11
CA ASP A 54 1.90 -2.64 -19.81
C ASP A 54 1.11 -3.93 -20.05
N ASN A 55 -0.07 -4.03 -19.44
CA ASN A 55 -0.93 -5.21 -19.59
C ASN A 55 -1.96 -5.05 -20.74
N GLY A 56 -1.83 -3.99 -21.55
CA GLY A 56 -2.78 -3.63 -22.62
C GLY A 56 -3.94 -2.73 -22.15
N CYS A 57 -4.08 -2.49 -20.84
CA CYS A 57 -5.06 -1.57 -20.23
C CYS A 57 -4.41 -0.66 -19.19
N LEU A 58 -3.57 -1.22 -18.34
CA LEU A 58 -2.81 -0.51 -17.32
C LEU A 58 -1.32 -0.55 -17.62
N ARG A 59 -0.65 0.57 -17.41
CA ARG A 59 0.82 0.63 -17.26
C ARG A 59 1.14 0.83 -15.78
N PHE A 60 2.10 0.09 -15.24
CA PHE A 60 2.50 0.24 -13.84
C PHE A 60 3.95 -0.14 -13.62
N THR A 61 4.50 0.32 -12.49
CA THR A 61 5.90 0.06 -12.12
C THR A 61 5.96 -0.56 -10.74
N VAL A 62 6.61 -1.72 -10.63
CA VAL A 62 6.96 -2.38 -9.36
C VAL A 62 8.41 -2.08 -9.03
N LEU A 63 8.68 -1.81 -7.76
CA LEU A 63 10.02 -1.50 -7.25
C LEU A 63 10.52 -2.63 -6.32
N PRO A 64 11.27 -3.64 -6.85
CA PRO A 64 11.77 -4.73 -6.02
C PRO A 64 12.67 -4.28 -4.87
N GLY A 65 13.42 -3.19 -5.07
CA GLY A 65 14.27 -2.59 -4.04
C GLY A 65 13.51 -1.84 -2.94
N ARG A 66 12.21 -1.63 -3.13
CA ARG A 66 11.34 -0.86 -2.22
C ARG A 66 10.22 -1.75 -1.64
N GLY A 67 10.59 -2.91 -1.04
CA GLY A 67 9.61 -3.82 -0.47
C GLY A 67 8.54 -4.32 -1.45
N MET A 68 8.84 -4.41 -2.74
CA MET A 68 7.89 -4.70 -3.82
C MET A 68 6.76 -3.65 -3.93
N GLY A 69 7.01 -2.39 -3.61
CA GLY A 69 6.07 -1.29 -3.72
C GLY A 69 5.63 -1.01 -5.16
N LEU A 70 4.44 -0.40 -5.32
CA LEU A 70 3.98 0.14 -6.60
C LEU A 70 4.33 1.62 -6.66
N TRP A 71 5.11 2.04 -7.66
CA TRP A 71 5.50 3.45 -7.77
C TRP A 71 4.38 4.29 -8.38
N ARG A 72 3.88 3.89 -9.54
CA ARG A 72 2.80 4.57 -10.29
C ARG A 72 1.98 3.56 -11.07
N VAL A 73 0.74 3.90 -11.33
CA VAL A 73 -0.16 3.20 -12.25
C VAL A 73 -0.77 4.21 -13.21
N TRP A 74 -0.92 3.84 -14.47
CA TRP A 74 -1.60 4.66 -15.48
C TRP A 74 -2.69 3.84 -16.16
N ARG A 75 -3.81 4.49 -16.46
CA ARG A 75 -4.84 4.00 -17.38
C ARG A 75 -5.04 5.07 -18.47
N GLY A 76 -4.55 4.82 -19.67
CA GLY A 76 -4.43 5.87 -20.68
C GLY A 76 -3.57 7.03 -20.16
N GLU A 77 -4.15 8.24 -20.15
CA GLU A 77 -3.50 9.46 -19.64
C GLU A 77 -3.71 9.66 -18.12
N LEU A 78 -4.59 8.89 -17.49
CA LEU A 78 -4.86 9.01 -16.07
C LEU A 78 -3.70 8.39 -15.28
N GLU A 79 -2.95 9.21 -14.55
CA GLU A 79 -1.95 8.76 -13.58
C GLU A 79 -2.61 8.56 -12.21
N VAL A 80 -2.38 7.38 -11.63
CA VAL A 80 -2.72 7.04 -10.24
C VAL A 80 -1.43 6.98 -9.43
N GLY A 81 -1.32 7.87 -8.48
CA GLY A 81 -0.15 8.11 -7.66
C GLY A 81 -0.21 9.51 -7.10
N TRP A 82 0.91 10.10 -6.70
CA TRP A 82 0.93 11.45 -6.16
C TRP A 82 2.25 12.17 -6.46
N PRO A 83 2.21 13.50 -6.63
CA PRO A 83 3.41 14.30 -6.88
C PRO A 83 4.14 14.57 -5.54
N SER A 84 4.84 13.59 -5.01
CA SER A 84 5.65 13.78 -3.80
C SER A 84 6.68 14.90 -3.99
N PRO A 85 6.97 15.71 -2.95
CA PRO A 85 8.09 16.62 -2.96
C PRO A 85 9.44 15.88 -3.04
N VAL A 86 9.48 14.62 -2.64
CA VAL A 86 10.64 13.74 -2.81
C VAL A 86 10.81 13.38 -4.28
N LYS A 87 12.02 13.58 -4.82
CA LYS A 87 12.33 13.31 -6.24
C LYS A 87 12.78 11.86 -6.43
N GLY A 88 11.82 10.95 -6.29
CA GLY A 88 12.02 9.49 -6.39
C GLY A 88 11.84 8.91 -7.81
N PRO A 89 11.70 7.56 -7.90
CA PRO A 89 11.68 6.66 -6.74
C PRO A 89 13.04 6.63 -6.03
N VAL A 90 13.01 6.51 -4.70
CA VAL A 90 14.24 6.63 -3.89
C VAL A 90 14.86 5.26 -3.64
N HIS A 91 16.15 5.10 -3.95
CA HIS A 91 16.87 3.88 -3.58
C HIS A 91 17.00 3.80 -2.05
N PRO A 92 16.75 2.65 -1.39
CA PRO A 92 16.77 2.50 0.06
C PRO A 92 18.06 3.00 0.75
N LYS A 93 19.21 2.92 0.06
CA LYS A 93 20.49 3.43 0.58
C LYS A 93 20.48 4.93 0.93
N PHE A 94 19.53 5.70 0.40
CA PHE A 94 19.38 7.13 0.67
C PHE A 94 18.28 7.43 1.70
N VAL A 95 17.61 6.41 2.24
CA VAL A 95 16.55 6.58 3.23
C VAL A 95 17.12 6.25 4.62
N PRO A 96 17.32 7.25 5.49
CA PRO A 96 17.90 7.03 6.82
C PRO A 96 16.83 6.52 7.81
N VAL A 97 16.27 5.33 7.57
CA VAL A 97 15.12 4.79 8.33
C VAL A 97 15.36 4.80 9.85
N ASP A 98 16.60 4.51 10.27
CA ASP A 98 16.96 4.38 11.69
C ASP A 98 17.59 5.66 12.27
N GLU A 99 17.36 6.85 11.67
CA GLU A 99 17.83 8.10 12.25
C GLU A 99 17.12 8.42 13.58
N ALA A 100 17.79 9.20 14.43
CA ALA A 100 17.34 9.44 15.81
C ALA A 100 15.99 10.14 15.94
N SER A 101 15.57 10.93 14.94
CA SER A 101 14.24 11.56 14.93
C SER A 101 13.10 10.56 14.76
N GLY A 102 13.41 9.34 14.27
CA GLY A 102 12.45 8.28 14.00
C GLY A 102 11.60 8.46 12.74
N ILE A 103 11.73 9.58 12.02
CA ILE A 103 10.91 9.91 10.83
C ILE A 103 11.67 9.83 9.50
N GLY A 104 12.86 9.26 9.49
CA GLY A 104 13.71 9.13 8.28
C GLY A 104 13.04 8.40 7.13
N TRP A 105 12.02 7.58 7.40
CA TRP A 105 11.18 6.93 6.41
C TRP A 105 10.57 7.92 5.39
N LEU A 106 10.21 9.14 5.84
CA LEU A 106 9.63 10.19 4.98
C LEU A 106 10.56 10.63 3.85
N SER A 107 11.88 10.45 3.99
CA SER A 107 12.85 10.78 2.94
C SER A 107 12.74 9.90 1.69
N GLY A 108 12.03 8.77 1.80
CA GLY A 108 11.75 7.86 0.69
C GLY A 108 10.28 7.80 0.28
N PHE A 109 9.42 8.65 0.83
CA PHE A 109 7.98 8.53 0.65
C PHE A 109 7.50 9.15 -0.67
N ASP A 110 7.30 8.31 -1.71
CA ASP A 110 6.85 8.74 -3.03
C ASP A 110 6.07 7.70 -3.85
N GLU A 111 5.87 6.49 -3.32
CA GLU A 111 5.15 5.43 -4.01
C GLU A 111 3.62 5.61 -3.94
N LEU A 112 2.92 5.07 -4.96
CA LEU A 112 1.48 4.84 -4.90
C LEU A 112 1.11 3.85 -3.79
N LEU A 113 1.81 2.73 -3.68
CA LEU A 113 1.61 1.75 -2.62
C LEU A 113 2.94 1.36 -2.01
N CYS A 114 3.10 1.66 -0.74
CA CYS A 114 4.16 1.11 0.10
C CYS A 114 3.56 0.36 1.30
N ARG A 115 4.30 -0.62 1.81
CA ARG A 115 3.91 -1.35 3.01
C ARG A 115 4.51 -0.68 4.24
N CYS A 116 3.73 -0.57 5.29
CA CYS A 116 4.19 -0.21 6.62
C CYS A 116 4.18 -1.49 7.48
N GLY A 117 5.30 -1.83 8.06
CA GLY A 117 5.50 -3.11 8.76
C GLY A 117 6.97 -3.53 8.71
N LEU A 118 7.29 -4.80 8.96
CA LEU A 118 6.42 -5.92 9.45
C LEU A 118 6.47 -6.02 10.97
N GLU A 119 7.61 -5.61 11.56
CA GLU A 119 7.79 -5.57 13.02
C GLU A 119 6.96 -4.44 13.66
N SER A 120 6.81 -3.30 12.98
CA SER A 120 6.04 -2.13 13.42
C SER A 120 5.53 -1.35 12.21
N ASN A 121 4.28 -0.88 12.23
CA ASN A 121 3.69 -0.13 11.10
C ASN A 121 3.33 1.31 11.42
N GLY A 122 3.46 1.75 12.66
CA GLY A 122 2.88 3.01 13.12
C GLY A 122 3.90 4.11 13.42
N ALA A 123 3.54 4.95 14.39
CA ALA A 123 4.36 6.06 14.84
C ALA A 123 5.70 5.59 15.44
N PRO A 124 6.76 6.41 15.39
CA PRO A 124 8.04 6.05 15.97
C PRO A 124 7.96 5.85 17.49
N GLU A 125 8.72 4.89 17.99
CA GLU A 125 8.77 4.55 19.42
C GLU A 125 10.21 4.47 19.89
N TRP A 126 10.48 5.01 21.10
CA TRP A 126 11.80 4.98 21.71
C TRP A 126 11.80 4.12 22.98
N SER A 127 12.92 3.52 23.27
CA SER A 127 13.19 2.84 24.54
C SER A 127 13.36 3.87 25.68
N ALA A 128 13.29 3.40 26.93
CA ALA A 128 13.44 4.27 28.10
C ALA A 128 14.80 5.00 28.18
N ASP A 129 15.84 4.48 27.52
CA ASP A 129 17.15 5.11 27.39
C ASP A 129 17.28 6.04 26.17
N GLY A 130 16.16 6.35 25.50
CA GLY A 130 16.08 7.31 24.40
C GLY A 130 16.55 6.79 23.05
N LYS A 131 16.80 5.48 22.90
CA LYS A 131 17.16 4.89 21.61
C LYS A 131 15.91 4.59 20.79
N LEU A 132 15.98 4.86 19.49
CA LEU A 132 14.91 4.50 18.56
C LEU A 132 14.71 2.97 18.57
N LYS A 133 13.52 2.53 18.92
CA LYS A 133 13.09 1.13 18.96
C LYS A 133 12.40 0.74 17.66
N HIS A 134 11.43 1.55 17.26
CA HIS A 134 10.67 1.39 16.04
C HIS A 134 10.63 2.71 15.27
N PRO A 135 11.09 2.76 14.01
CA PRO A 135 10.95 3.94 13.17
C PRO A 135 9.52 4.08 12.67
N LEU A 136 9.17 5.28 12.21
CA LEU A 136 7.91 5.54 11.53
C LEU A 136 7.67 4.50 10.43
N HIS A 137 6.49 3.87 10.44
CA HIS A 137 6.04 2.90 9.45
C HIS A 137 6.93 1.66 9.24
N GLY A 138 7.89 1.42 10.15
CA GLY A 138 8.77 0.25 10.10
C GLY A 138 9.80 0.28 8.97
N ARG A 139 10.26 -0.90 8.54
CA ARG A 139 11.41 -1.03 7.63
C ARG A 139 11.09 -1.64 6.28
N ILE A 140 10.00 -2.41 6.17
CA ILE A 140 9.73 -3.26 4.99
C ILE A 140 9.74 -2.50 3.66
N ALA A 141 9.25 -1.25 3.62
CA ALA A 141 9.26 -0.41 2.41
C ALA A 141 10.66 -0.06 1.92
N ASN A 142 11.69 -0.23 2.76
CA ASN A 142 13.08 0.11 2.46
C ASN A 142 14.01 -1.12 2.44
N LEU A 143 13.45 -2.32 2.30
CA LEU A 143 14.19 -3.56 2.17
C LEU A 143 14.08 -4.11 0.74
N PRO A 144 15.22 -4.46 0.10
CA PRO A 144 15.22 -5.02 -1.23
C PRO A 144 14.83 -6.50 -1.22
N ALA A 145 14.11 -6.93 -2.26
CA ALA A 145 13.84 -8.34 -2.51
C ALA A 145 15.14 -9.07 -2.90
N HIS A 146 15.45 -10.15 -2.19
CA HIS A 146 16.61 -11.00 -2.48
C HIS A 146 16.31 -12.08 -3.53
N ARG A 147 15.04 -12.30 -3.87
CA ARG A 147 14.58 -13.11 -5.00
C ARG A 147 13.44 -12.40 -5.71
N VAL A 148 13.52 -12.33 -7.04
CA VAL A 148 12.49 -11.70 -7.88
C VAL A 148 12.27 -12.57 -9.12
N GLU A 149 11.00 -12.86 -9.39
CA GLU A 149 10.57 -13.65 -10.54
C GLU A 149 9.41 -12.95 -11.25
N VAL A 150 9.34 -13.10 -12.56
CA VAL A 150 8.16 -12.75 -13.35
C VAL A 150 7.61 -14.01 -13.99
N ALA A 151 6.28 -14.09 -14.08
CA ALA A 151 5.65 -15.22 -14.78
C ALA A 151 4.49 -14.73 -15.64
N ILE A 152 4.31 -15.42 -16.78
CA ILE A 152 3.23 -15.19 -17.74
C ILE A 152 2.53 -16.51 -17.96
N ASP A 153 1.24 -16.52 -17.71
CA ASP A 153 0.32 -17.61 -18.05
C ASP A 153 -0.54 -17.15 -19.22
N ALA A 154 -0.18 -17.59 -20.41
CA ALA A 154 -0.87 -17.20 -21.65
C ALA A 154 -2.30 -17.76 -21.72
N GLU A 155 -2.56 -18.93 -21.10
CA GLU A 155 -3.88 -19.57 -21.08
C GLU A 155 -4.82 -18.84 -20.12
N ALA A 156 -4.35 -18.51 -18.92
CA ALA A 156 -5.10 -17.71 -17.95
C ALA A 156 -5.17 -16.21 -18.33
N GLY A 157 -4.33 -15.75 -19.25
CA GLY A 157 -4.16 -14.35 -19.60
C GLY A 157 -3.60 -13.55 -18.44
N GLU A 158 -2.68 -14.12 -17.64
CA GLU A 158 -2.21 -13.55 -16.37
C GLU A 158 -0.70 -13.26 -16.42
N LEU A 159 -0.32 -12.11 -15.89
CA LEU A 159 1.06 -11.71 -15.62
C LEU A 159 1.23 -11.50 -14.12
N SER A 160 2.34 -12.00 -13.55
CA SER A 160 2.67 -11.83 -12.16
C SER A 160 4.15 -11.51 -11.94
N ILE A 161 4.43 -10.66 -10.94
CA ILE A 161 5.76 -10.32 -10.47
C ILE A 161 5.82 -10.71 -9.00
N THR A 162 6.72 -11.61 -8.63
CA THR A 162 6.86 -12.10 -7.25
C THR A 162 8.24 -11.75 -6.73
N GLY A 163 8.29 -11.15 -5.54
CA GLY A 163 9.52 -10.87 -4.80
C GLY A 163 9.50 -11.48 -3.41
N VAL A 164 10.67 -11.86 -2.89
CA VAL A 164 10.85 -12.34 -1.52
C VAL A 164 11.79 -11.40 -0.77
N ILE A 165 11.34 -10.90 0.37
CA ILE A 165 12.06 -9.94 1.23
C ILE A 165 12.12 -10.50 2.63
N ASP A 166 13.28 -10.46 3.27
CA ASP A 166 13.44 -10.82 4.67
C ASP A 166 13.65 -9.56 5.52
N GLU A 167 12.69 -9.25 6.40
CA GLU A 167 12.91 -8.31 7.50
C GLU A 167 13.51 -9.08 8.66
N ALA A 168 14.83 -9.19 8.65
CA ALA A 168 15.56 -10.06 9.56
C ALA A 168 16.85 -9.43 10.05
N ARG A 169 17.18 -9.71 11.33
CA ARG A 169 18.48 -9.36 11.91
C ARG A 169 18.86 -10.41 12.96
N LEU A 170 20.16 -10.53 13.21
CA LEU A 170 20.66 -11.37 14.31
C LEU A 170 20.10 -10.81 15.65
N PHE A 171 19.59 -11.69 16.49
CA PHE A 171 18.91 -11.37 17.76
C PHE A 171 17.65 -10.49 17.62
N GLY A 172 16.99 -10.50 16.47
CA GLY A 172 15.75 -9.80 16.21
C GLY A 172 14.76 -10.65 15.43
N ASN A 173 13.60 -10.07 15.13
CA ASN A 173 12.56 -10.73 14.32
C ASN A 173 13.12 -11.22 12.99
N LYS A 174 12.52 -12.28 12.45
CA LYS A 174 12.81 -12.82 11.12
C LYS A 174 11.48 -13.09 10.44
N LEU A 175 10.93 -12.04 9.83
CA LEU A 175 9.70 -12.10 9.07
C LEU A 175 10.04 -12.11 7.58
N ARG A 176 9.47 -13.04 6.85
CA ARG A 176 9.63 -13.14 5.39
C ARG A 176 8.36 -12.71 4.71
N LEU A 177 8.47 -11.71 3.86
CA LEU A 177 7.42 -11.29 2.94
C LEU A 177 7.66 -11.91 1.57
N LYS A 178 6.71 -12.72 1.08
CA LYS A 178 6.59 -13.07 -0.33
C LYS A 178 5.44 -12.26 -0.91
N SER A 179 5.79 -11.28 -1.73
CA SER A 179 4.83 -10.37 -2.37
C SER A 179 4.67 -10.71 -3.85
N THR A 180 3.41 -10.79 -4.29
CA THR A 180 3.07 -10.99 -5.71
C THR A 180 2.15 -9.87 -6.17
N VAL A 181 2.58 -9.12 -7.18
CA VAL A 181 1.73 -8.21 -7.95
C VAL A 181 1.25 -8.97 -9.18
N ARG A 182 -0.06 -9.08 -9.33
CA ARG A 182 -0.72 -9.85 -10.39
C ARG A 182 -1.70 -8.98 -11.16
N THR A 183 -1.77 -9.17 -12.48
CA THR A 183 -2.75 -8.54 -13.36
C THR A 183 -3.21 -9.49 -14.44
N LYS A 184 -4.46 -9.35 -14.90
CA LYS A 184 -4.91 -9.96 -16.14
C LYS A 184 -4.69 -9.03 -17.31
N LEU A 185 -4.26 -9.61 -18.42
CA LEU A 185 -3.98 -8.88 -19.65
C LEU A 185 -5.27 -8.26 -20.22
N GLY A 186 -5.26 -6.94 -20.39
CA GLY A 186 -6.39 -6.14 -20.88
C GLY A 186 -7.42 -5.76 -19.82
N GLU A 187 -7.17 -6.02 -18.51
CA GLU A 187 -8.06 -5.62 -17.44
C GLU A 187 -7.52 -4.41 -16.65
N PRO A 188 -8.41 -3.51 -16.14
CA PRO A 188 -8.01 -2.33 -15.38
C PRO A 188 -7.71 -2.62 -13.91
N LYS A 189 -7.16 -3.80 -13.61
CA LYS A 189 -7.02 -4.32 -12.26
C LYS A 189 -5.62 -4.82 -11.94
N LEU A 190 -5.19 -4.54 -10.71
CA LEU A 190 -4.01 -5.11 -10.08
C LEU A 190 -4.42 -5.81 -8.78
N THR A 191 -3.87 -6.97 -8.52
CA THR A 191 -3.99 -7.66 -7.23
C THR A 191 -2.63 -7.73 -6.58
N VAL A 192 -2.53 -7.26 -5.33
CA VAL A 192 -1.35 -7.44 -4.48
C VAL A 192 -1.65 -8.56 -3.50
N ILE A 193 -0.78 -9.56 -3.47
CA ILE A 193 -0.90 -10.74 -2.63
C ILE A 193 0.37 -10.84 -1.81
N ASP A 194 0.25 -10.73 -0.50
CA ASP A 194 1.35 -10.85 0.43
C ASP A 194 1.17 -12.07 1.33
N GLU A 195 2.19 -12.92 1.36
CA GLU A 195 2.31 -14.06 2.27
C GLU A 195 3.45 -13.73 3.24
N ILE A 196 3.13 -13.57 4.54
CA ILE A 196 4.09 -13.20 5.57
C ILE A 196 4.30 -14.38 6.50
N GLU A 197 5.53 -14.91 6.49
CA GLU A 197 5.96 -16.06 7.26
C GLU A 197 6.81 -15.61 8.46
N ASN A 198 6.56 -16.20 9.62
CA ASN A 198 7.53 -16.16 10.72
C ASN A 198 8.61 -17.21 10.47
N ALA A 199 9.75 -16.77 9.94
CA ALA A 199 10.93 -17.63 9.70
C ALA A 199 11.83 -17.79 10.95
N TRP A 200 11.40 -17.32 12.12
CA TRP A 200 12.11 -17.47 13.38
C TRP A 200 11.65 -18.73 14.13
N ALA A 201 12.49 -19.21 15.09
CA ALA A 201 12.19 -20.36 15.93
C ALA A 201 11.30 -20.04 17.16
N THR A 202 10.93 -18.76 17.33
CA THR A 202 10.07 -18.27 18.41
C THR A 202 8.89 -17.48 17.83
N PRO A 203 7.79 -17.29 18.57
CA PRO A 203 6.69 -16.43 18.14
C PRO A 203 7.20 -15.02 17.77
N ALA A 204 6.65 -14.44 16.73
CA ALA A 204 7.00 -13.10 16.26
C ALA A 204 5.74 -12.24 16.13
N ASP A 205 5.86 -10.98 16.54
CA ASP A 205 4.82 -9.97 16.29
C ASP A 205 4.77 -9.60 14.82
N LEU A 206 3.55 -9.31 14.37
CA LEU A 206 3.28 -8.81 13.02
C LEU A 206 2.36 -7.60 13.07
N GLU A 207 2.79 -6.52 12.45
CA GLU A 207 1.97 -5.36 12.09
C GLU A 207 2.03 -5.13 10.58
N LEU A 208 0.91 -4.76 9.96
CA LEU A 208 0.83 -4.47 8.53
C LEU A 208 -0.20 -3.40 8.23
N LEU A 209 0.21 -2.44 7.42
CA LEU A 209 -0.66 -1.44 6.82
C LEU A 209 -0.22 -1.24 5.36
N TYR A 210 -1.17 -1.19 4.44
CA TYR A 210 -0.92 -0.71 3.08
C TYR A 210 -1.18 0.79 3.00
N HIS A 211 -0.14 1.56 2.74
CA HIS A 211 -0.24 2.99 2.55
C HIS A 211 -0.39 3.29 1.05
N ILE A 212 -1.66 3.45 0.61
CA ILE A 212 -1.99 3.68 -0.79
C ILE A 212 -2.22 5.17 -1.00
N ASN A 213 -1.29 5.81 -1.71
CA ASN A 213 -1.11 7.25 -1.76
C ASN A 213 -1.59 7.83 -3.08
N ILE A 214 -2.59 8.68 -3.02
CA ILE A 214 -3.20 9.27 -4.20
C ILE A 214 -3.23 10.80 -4.07
N GLY A 215 -2.68 11.47 -5.07
CA GLY A 215 -2.76 12.92 -5.24
C GLY A 215 -3.60 13.32 -6.46
N PRO A 216 -3.47 14.57 -6.92
CA PRO A 216 -4.13 15.01 -8.14
C PRO A 216 -3.74 14.15 -9.37
N PRO A 217 -4.65 13.90 -10.31
CA PRO A 217 -5.99 14.51 -10.39
C PRO A 217 -7.09 13.77 -9.60
N LEU A 218 -6.83 12.55 -9.06
CA LEU A 218 -7.87 11.77 -8.38
C LEU A 218 -8.20 12.34 -6.99
N ALA A 219 -7.21 12.66 -6.16
CA ALA A 219 -7.41 13.38 -4.91
C ALA A 219 -7.18 14.88 -5.14
N ALA A 220 -8.25 15.65 -5.28
CA ALA A 220 -8.24 17.07 -5.54
C ALA A 220 -9.53 17.70 -4.97
N PRO A 221 -9.65 19.04 -4.89
CA PRO A 221 -10.91 19.66 -4.47
C PRO A 221 -12.09 19.18 -5.30
N GLY A 222 -13.16 18.75 -4.61
CA GLY A 222 -14.35 18.17 -5.24
C GLY A 222 -14.31 16.65 -5.46
N SER A 223 -13.16 16.01 -5.25
CA SER A 223 -13.07 14.54 -5.19
C SER A 223 -13.79 14.01 -3.95
N THR A 224 -14.24 12.75 -4.01
CA THR A 224 -14.97 12.12 -2.91
C THR A 224 -14.40 10.75 -2.56
N PHE A 225 -14.33 10.48 -1.25
CA PHE A 225 -14.04 9.18 -0.70
C PHE A 225 -15.34 8.49 -0.28
N SER A 226 -15.50 7.22 -0.62
CA SER A 226 -16.65 6.40 -0.25
C SER A 226 -16.18 5.06 0.29
N ALA A 227 -16.73 4.64 1.44
CA ALA A 227 -16.50 3.33 2.04
C ALA A 227 -17.71 2.92 2.87
N PRO A 228 -17.98 1.61 3.06
CA PRO A 228 -19.06 1.12 3.88
C PRO A 228 -18.68 1.22 5.36
N ILE A 229 -18.90 2.37 5.99
CA ILE A 229 -18.50 2.65 7.37
C ILE A 229 -19.39 1.90 8.36
N GLU A 230 -18.83 1.05 9.21
CA GLU A 230 -19.46 0.49 10.41
C GLU A 230 -19.22 1.39 11.62
N ALA A 231 -17.95 1.77 11.84
CA ALA A 231 -17.55 2.72 12.88
C ALA A 231 -16.42 3.61 12.39
N MET A 232 -16.40 4.87 12.80
CA MET A 232 -15.35 5.83 12.47
C MET A 232 -15.09 6.77 13.64
N ALA A 233 -13.81 7.04 13.93
CA ALA A 233 -13.38 8.03 14.93
C ALA A 233 -12.17 8.83 14.43
N PRO A 234 -12.03 10.11 14.80
CA PRO A 234 -10.83 10.86 14.51
C PRO A 234 -9.66 10.34 15.36
N ARG A 235 -8.43 10.36 14.80
CA ARG A 235 -7.22 10.00 15.54
C ARG A 235 -6.93 10.95 16.72
N ASN A 236 -7.22 12.22 16.53
CA ASN A 236 -6.99 13.28 17.52
C ASN A 236 -8.04 14.40 17.39
N GLU A 237 -8.01 15.37 18.29
CA GLU A 237 -8.96 16.50 18.29
C GLU A 237 -8.88 17.36 17.03
N TYR A 238 -7.69 17.47 16.42
CA TYR A 238 -7.56 18.19 15.15
C TYR A 238 -8.31 17.47 14.02
N SER A 239 -8.14 16.16 13.92
CA SER A 239 -8.83 15.34 12.93
C SER A 239 -10.35 15.33 13.11
N ALA A 240 -10.86 15.61 14.32
CA ALA A 240 -12.29 15.73 14.57
C ALA A 240 -12.96 16.86 13.77
N ARG A 241 -12.20 17.86 13.34
CA ARG A 241 -12.68 18.98 12.51
C ARG A 241 -13.06 18.56 11.09
N ASP A 242 -12.56 17.39 10.61
CA ASP A 242 -12.84 16.85 9.28
C ASP A 242 -14.08 15.93 9.26
N LEU A 243 -14.69 15.65 10.41
CA LEU A 243 -15.79 14.67 10.51
C LEU A 243 -17.05 15.05 9.74
N GLU A 244 -17.38 16.33 9.61
CA GLU A 244 -18.56 16.76 8.83
C GLU A 244 -18.32 16.65 7.32
N SER A 245 -17.06 16.69 6.90
CA SER A 245 -16.63 16.67 5.49
C SER A 245 -15.72 15.50 5.15
N TRP A 246 -15.75 14.44 5.96
CA TRP A 246 -14.80 13.32 5.85
C TRP A 246 -14.75 12.67 4.45
N GLN A 247 -15.86 12.74 3.71
CA GLN A 247 -15.95 12.20 2.36
C GLN A 247 -15.31 13.09 1.30
N SER A 248 -15.11 14.38 1.58
CA SER A 248 -14.64 15.36 0.60
C SER A 248 -13.19 15.77 0.79
N TYR A 249 -12.61 16.31 -0.24
CA TYR A 249 -11.22 16.80 -0.24
C TYR A 249 -11.22 18.32 -0.32
N PRO A 250 -10.59 19.03 0.65
CA PRO A 250 -10.53 20.47 0.69
C PRO A 250 -9.56 21.04 -0.35
N ALA A 251 -9.64 22.34 -0.60
CA ALA A 251 -8.63 23.06 -1.37
C ALA A 251 -7.25 22.97 -0.69
N PRO A 252 -6.15 22.89 -1.46
CA PRO A 252 -4.80 22.85 -0.91
C PRO A 252 -4.50 24.13 -0.13
N ARG A 253 -3.83 23.98 1.02
CA ARG A 253 -3.49 25.08 1.92
C ARG A 253 -2.08 24.90 2.50
N ALA A 254 -1.21 25.89 2.30
CA ALA A 254 0.14 25.88 2.86
C ALA A 254 0.10 25.75 4.40
N GLY A 255 0.93 24.87 4.94
CA GLY A 255 1.04 24.61 6.38
C GLY A 255 -0.20 23.97 7.01
N ALA A 256 -1.14 23.44 6.22
CA ALA A 256 -2.27 22.70 6.76
C ALA A 256 -1.79 21.43 7.48
N PRO A 257 -2.24 21.14 8.71
CA PRO A 257 -1.94 19.85 9.33
C PRO A 257 -2.74 18.72 8.66
N GLU A 258 -2.20 17.51 8.75
CA GLU A 258 -2.86 16.29 8.31
C GLU A 258 -4.09 15.97 9.17
N THR A 259 -5.04 15.22 8.60
CA THR A 259 -6.14 14.61 9.34
C THR A 259 -6.14 13.10 9.11
N VAL A 260 -6.47 12.35 10.16
CA VAL A 260 -6.57 10.88 10.11
C VAL A 260 -7.87 10.43 10.76
N LEU A 261 -8.63 9.62 10.06
CA LEU A 261 -9.82 8.96 10.57
C LEU A 261 -9.59 7.45 10.62
N TYR A 262 -9.78 6.86 11.78
CA TYR A 262 -9.74 5.42 11.99
C TYR A 262 -11.12 4.82 11.76
N CYS A 263 -11.20 3.73 11.02
CA CYS A 263 -12.44 3.12 10.59
C CYS A 263 -12.45 1.60 10.80
N GLU A 264 -13.62 1.10 11.11
CA GLU A 264 -14.04 -0.27 10.88
C GLU A 264 -15.05 -0.25 9.73
N LEU A 265 -14.88 -1.12 8.73
CA LEU A 265 -15.75 -1.15 7.55
C LEU A 265 -16.76 -2.30 7.66
N ALA A 266 -18.00 -2.04 7.27
CA ALA A 266 -18.98 -3.07 7.04
C ALA A 266 -18.56 -3.97 5.87
N ALA A 267 -18.97 -5.22 5.91
CA ALA A 267 -18.62 -6.23 4.91
C ALA A 267 -19.79 -7.17 4.64
N ASP A 268 -19.73 -7.90 3.54
CA ASP A 268 -20.68 -8.98 3.28
C ASP A 268 -20.43 -10.23 4.16
N GLY A 269 -21.24 -11.25 4.02
CA GLY A 269 -21.14 -12.49 4.80
C GLY A 269 -19.82 -13.25 4.62
N GLU A 270 -19.11 -13.01 3.53
CA GLU A 270 -17.77 -13.59 3.26
C GLU A 270 -16.64 -12.69 3.77
N GLY A 271 -16.96 -11.51 4.31
CA GLY A 271 -16.01 -10.53 4.83
C GLY A 271 -15.45 -9.60 3.76
N ARG A 272 -16.01 -9.57 2.54
CA ARG A 272 -15.56 -8.65 1.48
C ARG A 272 -16.03 -7.24 1.77
N THR A 273 -15.13 -6.30 1.60
CA THR A 273 -15.32 -4.86 1.78
C THR A 273 -14.39 -4.08 0.85
N GLY A 274 -14.42 -2.75 0.92
CA GLY A 274 -13.54 -1.93 0.12
C GLY A 274 -13.82 -0.44 0.24
N ALA A 275 -13.17 0.34 -0.60
CA ALA A 275 -13.29 1.79 -0.65
C ALA A 275 -13.18 2.29 -2.10
N LEU A 276 -13.65 3.50 -2.36
CA LEU A 276 -13.52 4.21 -3.63
C LEU A 276 -13.08 5.65 -3.37
N LEU A 277 -12.05 6.06 -4.07
CA LEU A 277 -11.76 7.46 -4.31
C LEU A 277 -12.23 7.81 -5.72
N SER A 278 -13.14 8.75 -5.87
CA SER A 278 -13.60 9.26 -7.16
C SER A 278 -13.22 10.72 -7.34
N ALA A 279 -12.71 11.06 -8.53
CA ALA A 279 -12.41 12.43 -8.90
C ALA A 279 -13.68 13.28 -9.00
N ALA A 280 -13.51 14.60 -8.98
CA ALA A 280 -14.62 15.55 -9.06
C ALA A 280 -15.45 15.46 -10.34
N ASP A 281 -14.88 14.88 -11.41
CA ASP A 281 -15.58 14.67 -12.69
C ASP A 281 -16.58 13.49 -12.65
N GLY A 282 -16.54 12.66 -11.59
CA GLY A 282 -17.37 11.47 -11.43
C GLY A 282 -17.10 10.35 -12.45
N ARG A 283 -16.00 10.44 -13.21
CA ARG A 283 -15.59 9.48 -14.25
C ARG A 283 -14.35 8.70 -13.86
N ASN A 284 -13.37 9.42 -13.30
CA ASN A 284 -12.11 8.84 -12.90
C ASN A 284 -12.17 8.38 -11.44
N GLY A 285 -11.51 7.26 -11.11
CA GLY A 285 -11.49 6.75 -9.76
C GLY A 285 -10.52 5.60 -9.54
N LEU A 286 -10.27 5.32 -8.26
CA LEU A 286 -9.56 4.12 -7.80
C LEU A 286 -10.43 3.43 -6.76
N SER A 287 -10.83 2.19 -7.02
CA SER A 287 -11.47 1.35 -6.01
C SER A 287 -10.50 0.31 -5.44
N LEU A 288 -10.68 0.03 -4.16
CA LEU A 288 -9.99 -1.01 -3.41
C LEU A 288 -11.02 -2.06 -2.99
N SER A 289 -10.64 -3.34 -3.12
CA SER A 289 -11.42 -4.45 -2.58
C SER A 289 -10.51 -5.37 -1.78
N PHE A 290 -10.95 -5.75 -0.59
CA PHE A 290 -10.19 -6.60 0.32
C PHE A 290 -11.13 -7.35 1.28
N ASN A 291 -10.55 -8.21 2.13
CA ASN A 291 -11.33 -8.94 3.13
C ASN A 291 -11.07 -8.36 4.53
N ARG A 292 -12.13 -7.94 5.25
CA ARG A 292 -12.02 -7.41 6.62
C ARG A 292 -11.48 -8.42 7.63
N ARG A 293 -11.54 -9.72 7.33
CA ARG A 293 -10.89 -10.75 8.19
C ARG A 293 -9.37 -10.71 8.08
N GLN A 294 -8.84 -10.21 6.95
CA GLN A 294 -7.42 -9.96 6.74
C GLN A 294 -7.02 -8.55 7.22
N PHE A 295 -7.88 -7.55 6.96
CA PHE A 295 -7.68 -6.15 7.33
C PHE A 295 -8.91 -5.67 8.13
N PRO A 296 -8.93 -5.90 9.46
CA PRO A 296 -10.07 -5.52 10.29
C PRO A 296 -10.25 -4.01 10.43
N TYR A 297 -9.22 -3.24 10.13
CA TYR A 297 -9.22 -1.78 10.26
C TYR A 297 -8.85 -1.09 8.96
N PHE A 298 -9.18 0.19 8.91
CA PHE A 298 -8.86 1.08 7.80
C PHE A 298 -8.53 2.47 8.36
N ALA A 299 -7.46 3.11 7.87
CA ALA A 299 -7.20 4.51 8.15
C ALA A 299 -7.39 5.34 6.86
N LEU A 300 -8.08 6.46 6.99
CA LEU A 300 -8.17 7.49 5.98
C LEU A 300 -7.28 8.65 6.41
N TRP A 301 -6.12 8.77 5.75
CA TRP A 301 -5.21 9.89 5.94
C TRP A 301 -5.43 10.94 4.85
N LYS A 302 -5.49 12.21 5.24
CA LYS A 302 -5.55 13.34 4.30
C LYS A 302 -4.47 14.35 4.64
N ASN A 303 -3.70 14.70 3.64
CA ASN A 303 -2.66 15.73 3.70
C ASN A 303 -3.02 16.89 2.75
N PRO A 304 -3.77 17.90 3.23
CA PRO A 304 -4.26 19.00 2.40
C PRO A 304 -3.23 20.14 2.27
N LEU A 305 -1.94 19.84 2.27
CA LEU A 305 -0.87 20.81 2.02
C LEU A 305 -0.99 21.45 0.63
N ALA A 306 -0.20 22.47 0.35
CA ALA A 306 -0.07 22.99 -1.01
C ALA A 306 0.40 21.87 -1.96
N TYR A 307 0.06 21.94 -3.24
CA TYR A 307 0.47 20.92 -4.22
C TYR A 307 2.01 20.76 -4.29
N SER A 308 2.75 21.85 -4.15
CA SER A 308 4.21 21.81 -4.06
C SER A 308 4.75 21.06 -2.85
N ASP A 309 3.95 20.98 -1.80
CA ASP A 309 4.33 20.42 -0.49
C ASP A 309 3.78 19.00 -0.30
N GLY A 310 3.12 18.43 -1.34
CA GLY A 310 2.69 17.05 -1.37
C GLY A 310 1.23 16.81 -0.99
N TYR A 311 0.30 17.59 -1.55
CA TYR A 311 -1.14 17.29 -1.44
C TYR A 311 -1.44 15.84 -1.80
N CYS A 312 -2.02 15.08 -0.85
CA CYS A 312 -2.17 13.64 -0.99
C CYS A 312 -3.20 13.09 0.01
N THR A 313 -3.75 11.93 -0.30
CA THR A 313 -4.52 11.10 0.64
C THR A 313 -3.93 9.70 0.71
N GLY A 314 -3.99 9.06 1.88
CA GLY A 314 -3.73 7.64 2.10
C GLY A 314 -5.03 6.87 2.29
N LEU A 315 -5.20 5.81 1.51
CA LEU A 315 -6.24 4.80 1.70
C LEU A 315 -5.57 3.56 2.28
N GLU A 316 -5.83 3.26 3.56
CA GLU A 316 -4.93 2.43 4.35
C GLU A 316 -5.63 1.24 5.03
N PRO A 317 -5.92 0.13 4.31
CA PRO A 317 -6.32 -1.11 4.95
C PRO A 317 -5.19 -1.65 5.82
N CYS A 318 -5.50 -2.02 7.08
CA CYS A 318 -4.49 -2.41 8.07
C CYS A 318 -4.99 -3.48 9.05
N ILE A 319 -4.02 -4.18 9.66
CA ILE A 319 -4.34 -5.18 10.70
C ILE A 319 -4.42 -4.58 12.11
N ASN A 320 -3.84 -3.41 12.29
CA ASN A 320 -3.88 -2.56 13.48
C ASN A 320 -3.73 -1.11 13.07
N PHE A 321 -4.14 -0.16 13.92
CA PHE A 321 -3.98 1.26 13.62
C PHE A 321 -2.51 1.70 13.70
N PRO A 322 -2.07 2.72 12.92
CA PRO A 322 -0.68 3.17 12.88
C PRO A 322 -0.29 4.03 14.11
N ASN A 323 -0.59 3.54 15.30
CA ASN A 323 -0.15 4.12 16.56
C ASN A 323 1.26 3.61 16.94
N VAL A 324 1.80 4.03 18.08
CA VAL A 324 3.00 3.39 18.63
C VAL A 324 2.72 1.94 18.96
N LYS A 325 3.65 1.04 18.68
CA LYS A 325 3.45 -0.42 18.83
C LYS A 325 3.03 -0.83 20.23
N SER A 326 3.63 -0.24 21.27
CA SER A 326 3.27 -0.55 22.66
C SER A 326 1.79 -0.27 22.97
N PHE A 327 1.20 0.77 22.40
CA PHE A 327 -0.23 1.05 22.54
C PHE A 327 -1.07 -0.02 21.84
N GLU A 328 -0.71 -0.43 20.63
CA GLU A 328 -1.42 -1.47 19.88
C GLU A 328 -1.33 -2.83 20.59
N GLN A 329 -0.15 -3.17 21.17
CA GLN A 329 0.04 -4.36 22.01
C GLN A 329 -0.86 -4.33 23.25
N ALA A 330 -0.91 -3.21 23.96
CA ALA A 330 -1.77 -3.06 25.15
C ALA A 330 -3.26 -3.19 24.82
N ARG A 331 -3.66 -2.99 23.57
CA ARG A 331 -5.03 -3.15 23.07
C ARG A 331 -5.29 -4.53 22.41
N GLY A 332 -4.30 -5.41 22.38
CA GLY A 332 -4.41 -6.74 21.78
C GLY A 332 -4.55 -6.75 20.26
N ARG A 333 -4.10 -5.67 19.57
CA ARG A 333 -4.20 -5.53 18.11
C ARG A 333 -2.93 -5.91 17.35
N VAL A 334 -1.82 -6.12 18.03
CA VAL A 334 -0.61 -6.67 17.38
C VAL A 334 -0.81 -8.17 17.19
N ALA A 335 -0.72 -8.62 15.95
CA ALA A 335 -0.83 -10.03 15.64
C ALA A 335 0.45 -10.77 16.03
N THR A 336 0.33 -12.06 16.42
CA THR A 336 1.47 -12.92 16.70
C THR A 336 1.43 -14.11 15.75
N LEU A 337 2.57 -14.42 15.13
CA LEU A 337 2.77 -15.61 14.30
C LEU A 337 3.59 -16.65 15.08
N ALA A 338 3.10 -17.89 15.11
CA ALA A 338 3.88 -19.02 15.58
C ALA A 338 5.08 -19.30 14.63
N PRO A 339 6.14 -19.99 15.07
CA PRO A 339 7.23 -20.41 14.19
C PRO A 339 6.71 -21.17 12.96
N GLY A 340 7.10 -20.73 11.76
CA GLY A 340 6.65 -21.28 10.48
C GLY A 340 5.22 -20.92 10.06
N GLU A 341 4.46 -20.19 10.90
CA GLU A 341 3.13 -19.72 10.54
C GLU A 341 3.23 -18.69 9.42
N THR A 342 2.35 -18.81 8.42
CA THR A 342 2.20 -17.87 7.31
C THR A 342 0.80 -17.27 7.34
N ARG A 343 0.70 -15.94 7.26
CA ARG A 343 -0.56 -15.24 7.00
C ARG A 343 -0.57 -14.65 5.60
N ARG A 344 -1.73 -14.75 4.95
CA ARG A 344 -1.97 -14.23 3.61
C ARG A 344 -2.87 -13.00 3.69
N PHE A 345 -2.47 -11.99 2.92
CA PHE A 345 -3.18 -10.74 2.72
C PHE A 345 -3.36 -10.50 1.23
N GLU A 346 -4.53 -9.98 0.85
CA GLU A 346 -4.84 -9.72 -0.55
C GLU A 346 -5.67 -8.46 -0.70
N ILE A 347 -5.26 -7.59 -1.63
CA ILE A 347 -5.98 -6.38 -2.01
C ILE A 347 -6.05 -6.29 -3.53
N GLU A 348 -7.24 -5.99 -4.05
CA GLU A 348 -7.46 -5.66 -5.46
C GLU A 348 -7.61 -4.15 -5.61
N MET A 349 -6.95 -3.57 -6.60
CA MET A 349 -7.03 -2.18 -7.02
C MET A 349 -7.60 -2.14 -8.43
N GLU A 350 -8.71 -1.40 -8.65
CA GLU A 350 -9.29 -1.19 -9.98
C GLU A 350 -9.30 0.30 -10.32
N VAL A 351 -8.68 0.66 -11.45
CA VAL A 351 -8.64 2.03 -11.94
C VAL A 351 -9.83 2.26 -12.88
N HIS A 352 -10.60 3.30 -12.63
CA HIS A 352 -11.76 3.70 -13.45
C HIS A 352 -11.41 4.94 -14.28
N ASP A 353 -11.78 4.95 -15.57
CA ASP A 353 -11.68 6.09 -16.50
C ASP A 353 -13.05 6.43 -17.13
N ASP A 354 -14.12 5.82 -16.61
CA ASP A 354 -15.50 6.10 -17.01
C ASP A 354 -16.45 6.15 -15.82
N ALA A 355 -17.55 6.87 -15.98
CA ALA A 355 -18.58 7.03 -14.96
C ALA A 355 -19.25 5.69 -14.59
N ALA A 356 -19.38 4.76 -15.54
CA ALA A 356 -20.02 3.48 -15.29
C ALA A 356 -19.21 2.62 -14.31
N GLY A 357 -17.87 2.65 -14.41
CA GLY A 357 -16.96 1.99 -13.46
C GLY A 357 -17.11 2.56 -12.05
N VAL A 358 -17.09 3.89 -11.92
CA VAL A 358 -17.29 4.60 -10.65
C VAL A 358 -18.66 4.23 -10.04
N GLN A 359 -19.73 4.24 -10.83
CA GLN A 359 -21.07 3.90 -10.35
C GLN A 359 -21.18 2.43 -9.93
N ARG A 360 -20.53 1.49 -10.63
CA ARG A 360 -20.48 0.08 -10.19
C ARG A 360 -19.82 -0.05 -8.82
N SER A 361 -18.73 0.66 -8.57
CA SER A 361 -18.05 0.64 -7.28
C SER A 361 -18.86 1.28 -6.18
N LEU A 362 -19.53 2.40 -6.42
CA LEU A 362 -20.48 3.01 -5.47
C LEU A 362 -21.63 2.04 -5.12
N ALA A 363 -22.23 1.39 -6.13
CA ALA A 363 -23.27 0.40 -5.90
C ALA A 363 -22.77 -0.82 -5.11
N GLN A 364 -21.48 -1.22 -5.29
CA GLN A 364 -20.89 -2.29 -4.51
C GLN A 364 -20.65 -1.87 -3.05
N ILE A 365 -20.18 -0.66 -2.81
CA ILE A 365 -20.02 -0.08 -1.46
C ILE A 365 -21.39 -0.04 -0.74
N ALA A 366 -22.44 0.40 -1.44
CA ALA A 366 -23.79 0.41 -0.87
C ALA A 366 -24.29 -1.01 -0.51
N ARG A 367 -23.95 -2.02 -1.31
CA ARG A 367 -24.26 -3.43 -0.97
C ARG A 367 -23.50 -3.90 0.27
N TRP A 368 -22.21 -3.57 0.42
CA TRP A 368 -21.43 -3.90 1.61
C TRP A 368 -21.92 -3.16 2.85
N GLN A 369 -22.36 -1.89 2.70
CA GLN A 369 -22.98 -1.13 3.79
C GLN A 369 -24.28 -1.81 4.27
N GLY A 370 -25.09 -2.29 3.34
CA GLY A 370 -26.36 -2.97 3.66
C GLY A 370 -27.23 -2.16 4.61
N ALA A 371 -27.68 -2.80 5.69
CA ALA A 371 -28.47 -2.18 6.75
C ALA A 371 -27.63 -1.65 7.92
N VAL A 372 -26.29 -1.75 7.84
CA VAL A 372 -25.39 -1.29 8.91
C VAL A 372 -25.43 0.23 8.99
N ALA A 373 -25.89 0.77 10.12
CA ALA A 373 -25.84 2.21 10.39
C ALA A 373 -24.41 2.62 10.80
N ALA A 374 -23.85 3.59 10.09
CA ALA A 374 -22.52 4.10 10.43
C ALA A 374 -22.51 4.78 11.82
N LYS A 375 -21.59 4.36 12.67
CA LYS A 375 -21.35 4.99 13.98
C LYS A 375 -20.15 5.93 13.89
N VAL A 376 -20.42 7.23 13.80
CA VAL A 376 -19.38 8.26 13.76
C VAL A 376 -19.21 8.86 15.15
N TYR A 377 -17.99 8.74 15.71
CA TYR A 377 -17.66 9.29 17.00
C TYR A 377 -17.14 10.74 16.85
N ALA A 378 -17.69 11.65 17.60
CA ALA A 378 -17.35 13.07 17.51
C ALA A 378 -15.94 13.40 18.06
N ALA A 379 -15.36 12.51 18.86
CA ALA A 379 -14.05 12.67 19.49
C ALA A 379 -13.20 11.41 19.35
N PRO A 380 -11.88 11.50 19.54
CA PRO A 380 -11.00 10.34 19.56
C PRO A 380 -11.47 9.28 20.57
N ARG A 381 -11.41 8.03 20.16
CA ARG A 381 -11.69 6.90 21.05
C ARG A 381 -10.40 6.48 21.76
N GLN A 382 -10.44 6.41 23.09
CA GLN A 382 -9.28 5.97 23.88
C GLN A 382 -8.84 4.52 23.58
N GLU A 383 -9.74 3.70 23.04
CA GLU A 383 -9.41 2.35 22.59
C GLU A 383 -8.68 2.34 21.23
N TRP A 384 -8.85 3.39 20.42
CA TRP A 384 -8.30 3.47 19.05
C TRP A 384 -7.09 4.42 18.95
N SER A 385 -7.00 5.38 19.82
CA SER A 385 -5.97 6.40 19.79
C SER A 385 -5.35 6.60 21.18
N PRO A 386 -4.02 6.73 21.29
CA PRO A 386 -3.41 7.11 22.55
C PRO A 386 -3.90 8.50 22.97
N PRO A 387 -3.91 8.82 24.27
CA PRO A 387 -4.16 10.18 24.73
C PRO A 387 -3.13 11.13 24.10
N GLY A 388 -3.59 12.30 23.66
CA GLY A 388 -2.77 13.36 23.04
C GLY A 388 -1.80 14.01 24.00
#